data_c9d96b7aa992a2cd47a3b441b545091e
#
_entry.id   c9d96b7aa992a2cd47a3b441b545091e
#
_cell.length_a   1.000
_cell.length_b   1.000
_cell.length_c   1.000
_cell.angle_alpha   90.00
_cell.angle_beta   90.00
_cell.angle_gamma   90.00
#
_symmetry.space_group_name_H-M   'P 1'
#
loop_
_entity.id
_entity.type
_entity.pdbx_description
1 polymer ?
#
loop_
_entity_poly.entity_id
_entity_poly.type
_entity_poly.pdbx_seq_one_letter_code
_entity_poly.pdbx_strand_id
1 'polypeptide(L)'
;VNEQHLAENVTCDAWIESDLYLVSRYDIGNVYHIHQDLIQAFIGLAASDMNIETTEIVFLDSSERGISSLDSLWSSLFSSRKNSAKGMRTIRDLVQEAQDKSNVPVKNLCFRSATFGFHAGVTLFSREKAEATSCSESVVLKSFIDFVLYRLKLPLNFQPLNAPSNFTLDEFKLINPLGTPDPVVFYTDETDLTKKPLVVTFMSRNPTKYAWNTNIERMIRNEHSVLLQLRSALEDHFSTQYLNRSLVFRRINPADLPTMQEQIALARESDIIIGPHGASLIYTSFLPAYGGVVELQHPSRRFNYQFYNIAALTGPKLYRSIDIGDSIRNVRAVETVLLDVVQHVLRRMDNA
;
A
#
# COMPACT_ATOMS: atom_id res chain seq x y z
N VAL A 1 2.26 -12.13 35.11
CA VAL A 1 1.03 -11.45 35.54
C VAL A 1 0.20 -12.45 36.28
N ASN A 2 0.01 -12.25 37.60
CA ASN A 2 -0.73 -13.14 38.44
C ASN A 2 -2.19 -13.26 38.00
N GLU A 3 -2.61 -14.46 37.63
CA GLU A 3 -3.99 -14.79 37.24
C GLU A 3 -5.03 -14.65 38.38
N GLN A 4 -4.62 -14.23 39.56
CA GLN A 4 -5.45 -14.25 40.79
C GLN A 4 -6.32 -12.99 41.02
N HIS A 5 -6.35 -12.03 40.12
CA HIS A 5 -7.20 -10.81 40.27
C HIS A 5 -8.28 -10.63 39.20
N LEU A 6 -8.63 -11.67 38.47
CA LEU A 6 -9.80 -11.61 37.61
C LEU A 6 -11.05 -11.90 38.45
N ALA A 7 -11.70 -10.80 38.76
CA ALA A 7 -13.10 -10.62 39.14
C ALA A 7 -13.84 -11.87 39.62
N GLU A 8 -13.78 -12.17 40.90
CA GLU A 8 -14.55 -13.25 41.58
C GLU A 8 -16.09 -13.12 41.43
N ASN A 9 -16.63 -12.10 40.71
CA ASN A 9 -18.06 -11.83 40.64
C ASN A 9 -18.58 -11.24 39.30
N VAL A 10 -17.89 -11.45 38.18
CA VAL A 10 -18.47 -11.05 36.89
C VAL A 10 -19.31 -12.19 36.32
N THR A 11 -20.63 -12.08 36.40
CA THR A 11 -21.55 -12.95 35.66
C THR A 11 -21.64 -12.47 34.21
N CYS A 12 -21.37 -13.38 33.29
CA CYS A 12 -21.47 -13.09 31.85
C CYS A 12 -22.91 -13.22 31.39
N ASP A 13 -23.45 -12.17 30.76
CA ASP A 13 -24.77 -12.18 30.16
C ASP A 13 -24.76 -12.93 28.81
N ALA A 14 -23.62 -12.88 28.11
CA ALA A 14 -23.43 -13.60 26.85
C ALA A 14 -21.94 -13.98 26.65
N TRP A 15 -21.73 -15.03 25.85
CA TRP A 15 -20.41 -15.52 25.50
C TRP A 15 -20.18 -15.48 24.00
N ILE A 16 -18.98 -15.08 23.62
CA ILE A 16 -18.44 -15.25 22.25
C ILE A 16 -17.51 -16.46 22.27
N GLU A 17 -17.85 -17.46 21.49
CA GLU A 17 -17.15 -18.76 21.45
C GLU A 17 -15.99 -18.81 20.46
N SER A 18 -15.96 -17.88 19.48
CA SER A 18 -14.87 -17.80 18.50
C SER A 18 -13.60 -17.21 19.10
N ASP A 19 -12.44 -17.61 18.57
CA ASP A 19 -11.18 -16.96 18.87
C ASP A 19 -11.17 -15.57 18.25
N LEU A 20 -10.91 -14.56 19.07
CA LEU A 20 -10.89 -13.17 18.68
C LEU A 20 -9.48 -12.59 18.68
N TYR A 21 -9.16 -11.82 17.65
CA TYR A 21 -8.02 -10.92 17.63
C TYR A 21 -8.50 -9.48 17.60
N LEU A 22 -8.24 -8.75 18.68
CA LEU A 22 -8.77 -7.42 18.93
C LEU A 22 -7.80 -6.36 18.43
N VAL A 23 -8.24 -5.50 17.50
CA VAL A 23 -7.42 -4.47 16.85
C VAL A 23 -7.92 -3.08 17.22
N SER A 24 -7.02 -2.22 17.68
CA SER A 24 -7.26 -0.78 17.81
C SER A 24 -6.62 -0.06 16.63
N ARG A 25 -7.42 0.45 15.70
CA ARG A 25 -6.94 1.18 14.52
C ARG A 25 -6.55 2.61 14.89
N TYR A 26 -5.47 3.11 14.30
CA TYR A 26 -4.96 4.45 14.59
C TYR A 26 -5.66 5.55 13.77
N ASP A 27 -5.65 5.41 12.44
CA ASP A 27 -6.23 6.41 11.54
C ASP A 27 -6.86 5.70 10.33
N ILE A 28 -8.17 5.50 10.41
CA ILE A 28 -8.96 4.77 9.40
C ILE A 28 -9.08 5.50 8.06
N GLY A 29 -8.70 6.77 7.99
CA GLY A 29 -8.69 7.57 6.77
C GLY A 29 -7.34 7.62 6.06
N ASN A 30 -6.31 7.00 6.62
CA ASN A 30 -4.94 7.10 6.13
C ASN A 30 -4.39 5.73 5.75
N VAL A 31 -4.24 5.49 4.46
CA VAL A 31 -3.76 4.22 3.92
C VAL A 31 -2.42 3.74 4.49
N TYR A 32 -1.53 4.66 4.84
CA TYR A 32 -0.26 4.32 5.48
C TYR A 32 -0.47 3.68 6.86
N HIS A 33 -1.34 4.26 7.69
CA HIS A 33 -1.63 3.73 9.02
C HIS A 33 -2.42 2.41 8.96
N ILE A 34 -3.39 2.30 8.05
CA ILE A 34 -4.11 1.04 7.84
C ILE A 34 -3.14 -0.07 7.44
N HIS A 35 -2.18 0.24 6.57
CA HIS A 35 -1.17 -0.75 6.16
C HIS A 35 -0.30 -1.21 7.34
N GLN A 36 0.08 -0.28 8.23
CA GLN A 36 0.78 -0.62 9.46
C GLN A 36 -0.06 -1.51 10.39
N ASP A 37 -1.35 -1.20 10.57
CA ASP A 37 -2.26 -1.99 11.39
C ASP A 37 -2.42 -3.42 10.82
N LEU A 38 -2.51 -3.56 9.49
CA LEU A 38 -2.56 -4.87 8.80
C LEU A 38 -1.27 -5.70 9.04
N ILE A 39 -0.09 -5.08 8.93
CA ILE A 39 1.19 -5.75 9.21
C ILE A 39 1.23 -6.20 10.67
N GLN A 40 0.83 -5.34 11.59
CA GLN A 40 0.81 -5.66 13.03
C GLN A 40 -0.15 -6.82 13.35
N ALA A 41 -1.32 -6.83 12.71
CA ALA A 41 -2.27 -7.95 12.86
C ALA A 41 -1.68 -9.26 12.31
N PHE A 42 -1.03 -9.21 11.14
CA PHE A 42 -0.35 -10.39 10.58
C PHE A 42 0.72 -10.95 11.51
N ILE A 43 1.58 -10.07 12.06
CA ILE A 43 2.62 -10.45 12.99
C ILE A 43 2.01 -10.99 14.30
N GLY A 44 1.01 -10.30 14.83
CA GLY A 44 0.39 -10.65 16.11
C GLY A 44 -0.35 -11.98 16.05
N LEU A 45 -1.06 -12.29 14.98
CA LEU A 45 -1.69 -13.58 14.75
C LEU A 45 -0.64 -14.70 14.69
N ALA A 46 0.44 -14.50 13.95
CA ALA A 46 1.53 -15.46 13.85
C ALA A 46 2.24 -15.66 15.19
N ALA A 47 2.51 -14.59 15.94
CA ALA A 47 3.17 -14.67 17.24
C ALA A 47 2.31 -15.32 18.34
N SER A 48 0.99 -15.27 18.19
CA SER A 48 0.03 -15.88 19.11
C SER A 48 -0.41 -17.28 18.69
N ASP A 49 0.19 -17.83 17.63
CA ASP A 49 -0.16 -19.14 17.05
C ASP A 49 -1.67 -19.24 16.70
N MET A 50 -2.27 -18.11 16.31
CA MET A 50 -3.69 -18.04 15.96
C MET A 50 -3.89 -18.37 14.49
N ASN A 51 -4.87 -19.23 14.22
CA ASN A 51 -5.17 -19.62 12.85
C ASN A 51 -5.97 -18.51 12.15
N ILE A 52 -5.37 -17.90 11.13
CA ILE A 52 -5.94 -16.81 10.34
C ILE A 52 -7.28 -17.15 9.65
N GLU A 53 -7.54 -18.45 9.40
CA GLU A 53 -8.79 -18.89 8.75
C GLU A 53 -9.96 -19.07 9.75
N THR A 54 -9.67 -19.15 11.03
CA THR A 54 -10.69 -19.37 12.07
C THR A 54 -10.80 -18.23 13.06
N THR A 55 -9.72 -17.45 13.24
CA THR A 55 -9.70 -16.30 14.12
C THR A 55 -10.48 -15.14 13.52
N GLU A 56 -11.29 -14.52 14.33
CA GLU A 56 -12.07 -13.36 13.94
C GLU A 56 -11.39 -12.08 14.38
N ILE A 57 -11.18 -11.16 13.45
CA ILE A 57 -10.67 -9.82 13.76
C ILE A 57 -11.82 -8.91 14.14
N VAL A 58 -11.70 -8.24 15.28
CA VAL A 58 -12.69 -7.31 15.80
C VAL A 58 -12.04 -5.98 16.13
N PHE A 59 -12.66 -4.89 15.67
CA PHE A 59 -12.18 -3.54 15.94
C PHE A 59 -12.65 -3.05 17.30
N LEU A 60 -11.69 -2.58 18.11
CA LEU A 60 -11.95 -1.98 19.42
C LEU A 60 -12.36 -0.51 19.32
N ASP A 61 -11.92 0.18 18.26
CA ASP A 61 -12.23 1.58 18.08
C ASP A 61 -13.71 1.75 17.78
N SER A 62 -14.38 2.47 18.64
CA SER A 62 -15.78 2.87 18.50
C SER A 62 -15.94 4.06 17.54
N SER A 63 -15.16 4.09 16.42
CA SER A 63 -15.28 5.24 15.54
C SER A 63 -16.72 5.32 15.05
N GLU A 64 -17.41 6.42 15.33
CA GLU A 64 -18.74 6.74 14.79
C GLU A 64 -18.73 6.77 13.25
N ARG A 65 -17.54 6.74 12.65
CA ARG A 65 -17.29 6.76 11.21
C ARG A 65 -17.51 5.42 10.51
N GLY A 66 -17.76 4.35 11.28
CA GLY A 66 -18.05 3.02 10.71
C GLY A 66 -16.87 2.39 9.96
N ILE A 67 -17.19 1.48 9.07
CA ILE A 67 -16.24 0.79 8.21
C ILE A 67 -16.00 1.67 6.98
N SER A 68 -14.73 2.04 6.73
CA SER A 68 -14.36 2.83 5.56
C SER A 68 -14.18 1.94 4.31
N SER A 69 -14.16 2.53 3.12
CA SER A 69 -13.82 1.80 1.88
C SER A 69 -12.43 1.16 1.94
N LEU A 70 -11.52 1.72 2.75
CA LEU A 70 -10.19 1.19 2.99
C LEU A 70 -10.21 -0.07 3.88
N ASP A 71 -11.27 -0.28 4.67
CA ASP A 71 -11.41 -1.46 5.52
C ASP A 71 -11.78 -2.73 4.73
N SER A 72 -12.17 -2.60 3.46
CA SER A 72 -12.44 -3.74 2.59
C SER A 72 -11.23 -4.69 2.48
N LEU A 73 -10.01 -4.15 2.61
CA LEU A 73 -8.80 -4.96 2.61
C LEU A 73 -8.71 -5.90 3.82
N TRP A 74 -9.18 -5.47 5.00
CA TRP A 74 -9.21 -6.31 6.19
C TRP A 74 -10.01 -7.60 5.96
N SER A 75 -11.23 -7.47 5.44
CA SER A 75 -12.07 -8.62 5.15
C SER A 75 -11.47 -9.53 4.07
N SER A 76 -10.79 -8.95 3.08
CA SER A 76 -10.11 -9.74 2.04
C SER A 76 -8.91 -10.52 2.57
N LEU A 77 -8.19 -9.99 3.54
CA LEU A 77 -6.98 -10.62 4.09
C LEU A 77 -7.28 -11.60 5.23
N PHE A 78 -8.15 -11.22 6.16
CA PHE A 78 -8.28 -11.88 7.45
C PHE A 78 -9.66 -12.51 7.70
N SER A 79 -10.65 -12.35 6.83
CA SER A 79 -11.90 -13.05 7.04
C SER A 79 -11.78 -14.53 6.71
N SER A 80 -12.33 -15.37 7.58
CA SER A 80 -12.50 -16.77 7.25
C SER A 80 -13.51 -16.91 6.10
N ARG A 81 -13.29 -17.86 5.21
CA ARG A 81 -14.24 -18.18 4.12
C ARG A 81 -15.65 -18.51 4.64
N LYS A 82 -15.77 -18.96 5.88
CA LYS A 82 -17.04 -19.29 6.54
C LYS A 82 -17.80 -18.07 7.05
N ASN A 83 -17.10 -16.96 7.35
CA ASN A 83 -17.70 -15.76 7.93
C ASN A 83 -17.69 -14.55 6.96
N SER A 84 -17.33 -14.76 5.71
CA SER A 84 -17.22 -13.69 4.70
C SER A 84 -18.53 -12.89 4.46
N ALA A 85 -19.68 -13.45 4.83
CA ALA A 85 -20.98 -12.77 4.72
C ALA A 85 -21.18 -11.67 5.80
N LYS A 86 -20.40 -11.68 6.90
CA LYS A 86 -20.60 -10.75 8.01
C LYS A 86 -19.70 -9.51 7.97
N GLY A 87 -18.65 -9.52 7.12
CA GLY A 87 -17.68 -8.43 7.07
C GLY A 87 -16.88 -8.27 8.37
N MET A 88 -16.19 -7.14 8.49
CA MET A 88 -15.47 -6.77 9.73
C MET A 88 -16.47 -6.28 10.77
N ARG A 89 -16.24 -6.65 12.03
CA ARG A 89 -17.09 -6.28 13.16
C ARG A 89 -16.35 -5.40 14.15
N THR A 90 -17.10 -4.59 14.86
CA THR A 90 -16.65 -3.84 16.03
C THR A 90 -17.13 -4.53 17.30
N ILE A 91 -16.57 -4.14 18.47
CA ILE A 91 -17.12 -4.62 19.75
C ILE A 91 -18.61 -4.26 19.89
N ARG A 92 -19.03 -3.12 19.38
CA ARG A 92 -20.46 -2.72 19.39
C ARG A 92 -21.33 -3.70 18.63
N ASP A 93 -20.86 -4.18 17.47
CA ASP A 93 -21.61 -5.16 16.67
C ASP A 93 -21.77 -6.49 17.42
N LEU A 94 -20.70 -6.92 18.14
CA LEU A 94 -20.77 -8.14 18.97
C LEU A 94 -21.76 -8.00 20.12
N VAL A 95 -21.80 -6.85 20.78
CA VAL A 95 -22.78 -6.58 21.85
C VAL A 95 -24.19 -6.57 21.27
N GLN A 96 -24.42 -5.91 20.15
CA GLN A 96 -25.73 -5.86 19.51
C GLN A 96 -26.20 -7.26 19.07
N GLU A 97 -25.35 -8.05 18.44
CA GLU A 97 -25.67 -9.43 18.05
C GLU A 97 -26.03 -10.32 19.28
N ALA A 98 -25.32 -10.12 20.39
CA ALA A 98 -25.61 -10.83 21.62
C ALA A 98 -26.96 -10.42 22.24
N GLN A 99 -27.29 -9.15 22.21
CA GLN A 99 -28.59 -8.63 22.66
C GLN A 99 -29.73 -9.14 21.82
N ASP A 100 -29.57 -9.13 20.46
CA ASP A 100 -30.57 -9.62 19.53
C ASP A 100 -30.86 -11.10 19.73
N LYS A 101 -29.85 -11.90 20.09
CA LYS A 101 -30.01 -13.34 20.36
C LYS A 101 -30.66 -13.63 21.69
N SER A 102 -30.38 -12.86 22.72
CA SER A 102 -30.86 -13.08 24.09
C SER A 102 -32.21 -12.43 24.37
N ASN A 103 -32.63 -11.45 23.56
CA ASN A 103 -33.76 -10.56 23.81
C ASN A 103 -33.69 -9.81 25.15
N VAL A 104 -32.51 -9.71 25.75
CA VAL A 104 -32.23 -8.97 27.01
C VAL A 104 -31.00 -8.09 26.83
N PRO A 105 -30.95 -6.96 27.55
CA PRO A 105 -29.77 -6.12 27.53
C PRO A 105 -28.52 -6.88 28.01
N VAL A 106 -27.47 -6.92 27.20
CA VAL A 106 -26.16 -7.50 27.52
C VAL A 106 -25.30 -6.40 28.16
N LYS A 107 -25.00 -6.57 29.45
CA LYS A 107 -24.10 -5.68 30.21
C LYS A 107 -22.66 -6.19 30.21
N ASN A 108 -22.52 -7.53 30.37
CA ASN A 108 -21.22 -8.21 30.46
C ASN A 108 -21.12 -9.23 29.33
N LEU A 109 -20.37 -8.84 28.27
CA LEU A 109 -20.02 -9.74 27.17
C LEU A 109 -18.68 -10.39 27.48
N CYS A 110 -18.65 -11.71 27.52
CA CYS A 110 -17.45 -12.48 27.79
C CYS A 110 -16.93 -13.18 26.53
N PHE A 111 -15.62 -13.42 26.50
CA PHE A 111 -14.95 -14.06 25.40
C PHE A 111 -14.27 -15.34 25.88
N ARG A 112 -14.40 -16.44 25.14
CA ARG A 112 -13.66 -17.68 25.43
C ARG A 112 -12.17 -17.51 25.22
N SER A 113 -11.83 -16.85 24.11
CA SER A 113 -10.46 -16.57 23.72
C SER A 113 -10.39 -15.21 23.04
N ALA A 114 -9.56 -14.33 23.57
CA ALA A 114 -9.35 -13.02 22.98
C ALA A 114 -7.90 -12.57 23.15
N THR A 115 -7.25 -12.24 22.04
CA THR A 115 -5.89 -11.70 22.01
C THR A 115 -5.95 -10.25 21.59
N PHE A 116 -5.27 -9.38 22.35
CA PHE A 116 -5.12 -7.98 22.00
C PHE A 116 -3.96 -7.81 21.04
N GLY A 117 -4.24 -7.17 19.91
CA GLY A 117 -3.23 -6.75 18.93
C GLY A 117 -2.30 -5.68 19.50
N PHE A 118 -1.22 -5.43 18.79
CA PHE A 118 -0.32 -4.33 19.11
C PHE A 118 -1.05 -2.99 18.97
N HIS A 119 -0.70 -2.04 19.84
CA HIS A 119 -1.30 -0.70 19.77
C HIS A 119 -0.85 0.03 18.52
N ALA A 120 -1.79 0.61 17.81
CA ALA A 120 -1.62 1.30 16.53
C ALA A 120 -0.61 2.49 16.52
N GLY A 121 -0.08 2.91 17.63
CA GLY A 121 0.92 3.99 17.70
C GLY A 121 2.37 3.54 17.48
N VAL A 122 2.63 2.22 17.45
CA VAL A 122 3.98 1.69 17.25
C VAL A 122 4.24 1.51 15.76
N THR A 123 5.04 2.38 15.17
CA THR A 123 5.38 2.31 13.76
C THR A 123 6.49 1.30 13.52
N LEU A 124 6.25 0.29 12.69
CA LEU A 124 7.30 -0.61 12.19
C LEU A 124 8.31 0.12 11.30
N PHE A 125 7.87 1.23 10.70
CA PHE A 125 8.71 2.06 9.86
C PHE A 125 9.06 3.35 10.63
N SER A 126 10.20 3.32 11.32
CA SER A 126 10.72 4.49 12.02
C SER A 126 10.86 5.70 11.09
N ARG A 127 10.73 6.89 11.66
CA ARG A 127 11.11 8.14 10.97
C ARG A 127 12.62 8.27 10.85
N GLU A 128 13.36 7.61 11.72
CA GLU A 128 14.81 7.57 11.68
C GLU A 128 15.27 6.65 10.55
N LYS A 129 16.37 7.01 9.91
CA LYS A 129 16.97 6.20 8.85
C LYS A 129 17.42 4.88 9.44
N ALA A 130 16.93 3.77 8.91
CA ALA A 130 17.46 2.47 9.27
C ALA A 130 18.95 2.44 8.89
N GLU A 131 19.78 2.11 9.85
CA GLU A 131 21.19 1.85 9.54
C GLU A 131 21.24 0.69 8.54
N ALA A 132 22.20 0.76 7.63
CA ALA A 132 22.45 -0.32 6.69
C ALA A 132 22.95 -1.52 7.50
N THR A 133 22.03 -2.28 8.04
CA THR A 133 22.35 -3.55 8.70
C THR A 133 22.69 -4.57 7.62
N SER A 134 23.47 -5.58 7.96
CA SER A 134 23.83 -6.69 7.08
C SER A 134 22.62 -7.47 6.54
N CYS A 135 21.42 -7.23 7.07
CA CYS A 135 20.15 -7.78 6.61
C CYS A 135 19.49 -6.78 5.65
N SER A 136 19.59 -7.04 4.36
CA SER A 136 19.03 -6.19 3.30
C SER A 136 17.52 -6.27 3.15
N GLU A 137 16.85 -7.25 3.78
CA GLU A 137 15.41 -7.47 3.68
C GLU A 137 14.85 -7.96 5.02
N SER A 138 13.62 -7.55 5.32
CA SER A 138 12.86 -8.13 6.43
C SER A 138 12.04 -9.33 5.93
N VAL A 139 12.39 -10.53 6.38
CA VAL A 139 11.63 -11.75 6.08
C VAL A 139 10.15 -11.60 6.45
N VAL A 140 9.87 -10.97 7.59
CA VAL A 140 8.50 -10.76 8.09
C VAL A 140 7.70 -9.85 7.14
N LEU A 141 8.30 -8.74 6.70
CA LEU A 141 7.62 -7.82 5.76
C LEU A 141 7.43 -8.45 4.38
N LYS A 142 8.41 -9.24 3.92
CA LYS A 142 8.27 -9.99 2.68
C LYS A 142 7.14 -11.03 2.79
N SER A 143 7.10 -11.79 3.88
CA SER A 143 6.02 -12.75 4.13
C SER A 143 4.64 -12.09 4.20
N PHE A 144 4.55 -10.89 4.79
CA PHE A 144 3.32 -10.11 4.77
C PHE A 144 2.93 -9.69 3.35
N ILE A 145 3.87 -9.20 2.55
CA ILE A 145 3.60 -8.81 1.15
C ILE A 145 3.12 -10.02 0.35
N ASP A 146 3.82 -11.15 0.45
CA ASP A 146 3.43 -12.40 -0.21
C ASP A 146 2.05 -12.87 0.24
N PHE A 147 1.74 -12.78 1.53
CA PHE A 147 0.42 -13.06 2.08
C PHE A 147 -0.66 -12.17 1.46
N VAL A 148 -0.44 -10.84 1.39
CA VAL A 148 -1.38 -9.90 0.79
C VAL A 148 -1.62 -10.24 -0.68
N LEU A 149 -0.56 -10.44 -1.46
CA LEU A 149 -0.66 -10.78 -2.88
C LEU A 149 -1.41 -12.09 -3.10
N TYR A 150 -1.10 -13.11 -2.28
CA TYR A 150 -1.80 -14.40 -2.33
C TYR A 150 -3.30 -14.27 -2.02
N ARG A 151 -3.65 -13.56 -0.95
CA ARG A 151 -5.06 -13.37 -0.53
C ARG A 151 -5.86 -12.57 -1.56
N LEU A 152 -5.24 -11.59 -2.19
CA LEU A 152 -5.84 -10.77 -3.25
C LEU A 152 -5.78 -11.44 -4.63
N LYS A 153 -5.16 -12.63 -4.74
CA LYS A 153 -4.95 -13.35 -6.02
C LYS A 153 -4.15 -12.52 -7.03
N LEU A 154 -3.24 -11.69 -6.55
CA LEU A 154 -2.29 -10.97 -7.36
C LEU A 154 -1.03 -11.82 -7.56
N PRO A 155 -0.33 -11.69 -8.71
CA PRO A 155 0.85 -12.51 -8.98
C PRO A 155 1.96 -12.27 -7.95
N LEU A 156 2.44 -13.35 -7.31
CA LEU A 156 3.55 -13.32 -6.36
C LEU A 156 4.87 -13.00 -7.05
N ASN A 157 5.11 -13.67 -8.16
CA ASN A 157 6.23 -13.36 -9.04
C ASN A 157 5.73 -12.45 -10.16
N PHE A 158 6.54 -11.46 -10.51
CA PHE A 158 6.28 -10.71 -11.72
C PHE A 158 6.35 -11.70 -12.89
N GLN A 159 5.22 -12.18 -13.34
CA GLN A 159 5.13 -12.71 -14.68
C GLN A 159 5.06 -11.49 -15.59
N PRO A 160 5.94 -11.36 -16.60
CA PRO A 160 5.68 -10.39 -17.65
C PRO A 160 4.24 -10.67 -18.06
N LEU A 161 3.38 -9.65 -17.99
CA LEU A 161 2.10 -9.73 -18.66
C LEU A 161 2.48 -10.29 -20.00
N ASN A 162 2.02 -11.51 -20.32
CA ASN A 162 2.13 -12.00 -21.67
C ASN A 162 1.53 -10.90 -22.49
N ALA A 163 2.38 -10.03 -23.03
CA ALA A 163 1.94 -8.98 -23.92
C ALA A 163 1.16 -9.77 -24.95
N PRO A 164 -0.17 -9.58 -25.04
CA PRO A 164 -0.92 -10.30 -26.04
C PRO A 164 -0.17 -9.99 -27.32
N SER A 165 0.07 -11.01 -28.12
CA SER A 165 0.83 -10.92 -29.37
C SER A 165 0.27 -9.88 -30.35
N ASN A 166 -0.79 -9.18 -29.95
CA ASN A 166 -1.44 -8.07 -30.62
C ASN A 166 -1.72 -6.94 -29.61
N PHE A 167 -0.67 -6.43 -29.00
CA PHE A 167 -0.76 -5.29 -28.08
C PHE A 167 -1.20 -4.06 -28.87
N THR A 168 -2.49 -3.75 -28.84
CA THR A 168 -3.02 -2.53 -29.45
C THR A 168 -3.06 -1.40 -28.41
N LEU A 169 -2.74 -0.17 -28.85
CA LEU A 169 -2.82 1.05 -28.03
C LEU A 169 -4.16 1.18 -27.30
N ASP A 170 -5.21 0.56 -27.82
CA ASP A 170 -6.57 0.62 -27.29
C ASP A 170 -6.78 -0.21 -26.03
N GLU A 171 -6.01 -1.27 -25.82
CA GLU A 171 -6.06 -2.06 -24.57
C GLU A 171 -5.43 -1.32 -23.39
N PHE A 172 -4.46 -0.44 -23.61
CA PHE A 172 -3.92 0.45 -22.59
C PHE A 172 -4.88 1.57 -22.18
N LYS A 173 -5.79 1.99 -23.02
CA LYS A 173 -6.85 2.96 -22.68
C LYS A 173 -7.81 2.43 -21.63
N LEU A 174 -7.97 1.09 -21.53
CA LEU A 174 -8.81 0.43 -20.54
C LEU A 174 -8.22 0.46 -19.12
N ILE A 175 -6.92 0.70 -18.96
CA ILE A 175 -6.24 0.76 -17.65
C ILE A 175 -6.31 2.17 -17.04
N ASN A 176 -6.79 3.17 -17.77
CA ASN A 176 -6.98 4.53 -17.25
C ASN A 176 -8.46 4.96 -17.28
N PRO A 177 -9.31 4.44 -16.37
CA PRO A 177 -10.74 4.73 -16.38
C PRO A 177 -11.10 6.18 -15.97
N LEU A 178 -10.15 7.07 -15.63
CA LEU A 178 -10.41 8.27 -14.85
C LEU A 178 -10.09 9.60 -15.53
N GLY A 179 -10.01 9.66 -16.87
CA GLY A 179 -9.93 10.94 -17.59
C GLY A 179 -8.66 11.78 -17.30
N THR A 180 -7.62 11.17 -16.72
CA THR A 180 -6.28 11.76 -16.67
C THR A 180 -5.60 11.62 -18.02
N PRO A 181 -4.61 12.46 -18.37
CA PRO A 181 -3.92 12.32 -19.64
C PRO A 181 -3.49 10.87 -19.82
N ASP A 182 -3.85 10.29 -20.95
CA ASP A 182 -3.63 8.89 -21.28
C ASP A 182 -2.19 8.47 -20.94
N PRO A 183 -1.98 7.24 -20.46
CA PRO A 183 -0.63 6.73 -20.28
C PRO A 183 0.11 6.88 -21.60
N VAL A 184 1.30 7.44 -21.52
CA VAL A 184 2.10 7.64 -22.72
C VAL A 184 2.96 6.41 -22.87
N VAL A 185 2.82 5.73 -23.98
CA VAL A 185 3.65 4.58 -24.36
C VAL A 185 4.64 5.05 -25.41
N PHE A 186 5.92 4.91 -25.11
CA PHE A 186 7.01 5.16 -26.03
C PHE A 186 7.51 3.84 -26.58
N TYR A 187 7.58 3.74 -27.89
CA TYR A 187 8.23 2.64 -28.60
C TYR A 187 8.86 3.18 -29.90
N THR A 188 9.84 2.48 -30.38
CA THR A 188 10.51 2.74 -31.65
C THR A 188 10.35 1.53 -32.55
N ASP A 189 10.72 1.64 -33.82
CA ASP A 189 10.71 0.51 -34.75
C ASP A 189 11.66 -0.64 -34.33
N GLU A 190 12.64 -0.33 -33.46
CA GLU A 190 13.58 -1.30 -32.89
C GLU A 190 13.07 -1.94 -31.59
N THR A 191 11.89 -1.55 -31.10
CA THR A 191 11.35 -2.06 -29.83
C THR A 191 11.02 -3.55 -29.94
N ASP A 192 11.63 -4.34 -29.09
CA ASP A 192 11.29 -5.74 -28.90
C ASP A 192 10.04 -5.87 -28.03
N LEU A 193 8.91 -6.09 -28.67
CA LEU A 193 7.61 -6.22 -28.01
C LEU A 193 7.50 -7.48 -27.14
N THR A 194 8.45 -8.41 -27.21
CA THR A 194 8.50 -9.59 -26.32
C THR A 194 9.07 -9.22 -24.95
N LYS A 195 9.80 -8.10 -24.85
CA LYS A 195 10.32 -7.60 -23.57
C LYS A 195 9.26 -6.86 -22.80
N LYS A 196 9.23 -7.10 -21.49
CA LYS A 196 8.39 -6.33 -20.58
C LYS A 196 8.69 -4.84 -20.69
N PRO A 197 7.67 -3.98 -20.88
CA PRO A 197 7.87 -2.53 -20.84
C PRO A 197 8.37 -2.08 -19.46
N LEU A 198 9.15 -0.99 -19.40
CA LEU A 198 9.40 -0.29 -18.15
C LEU A 198 8.19 0.57 -17.81
N VAL A 199 7.62 0.37 -16.62
CA VAL A 199 6.45 1.13 -16.17
C VAL A 199 6.86 2.13 -15.09
N VAL A 200 6.78 3.42 -15.41
CA VAL A 200 7.02 4.54 -14.50
C VAL A 200 5.68 5.16 -14.10
N THR A 201 5.34 5.13 -12.83
CA THR A 201 4.10 5.67 -12.30
C THR A 201 4.36 6.89 -11.44
N PHE A 202 3.80 8.03 -11.84
CA PHE A 202 3.76 9.25 -11.03
C PHE A 202 2.53 9.21 -10.12
N MET A 203 2.76 9.14 -8.82
CA MET A 203 1.71 9.20 -7.81
C MET A 203 1.34 10.65 -7.53
N SER A 204 0.22 11.10 -8.06
CA SER A 204 -0.32 12.44 -7.79
C SER A 204 -0.91 12.54 -6.40
N ARG A 205 -0.95 13.77 -5.88
CA ARG A 205 -1.58 14.09 -4.61
C ARG A 205 -2.56 15.26 -4.73
N ASN A 206 -3.29 15.33 -5.81
CA ASN A 206 -4.29 16.36 -5.98
C ASN A 206 -5.52 16.11 -5.08
N PRO A 207 -6.27 17.17 -4.69
CA PRO A 207 -7.54 17.01 -3.99
C PRO A 207 -8.48 16.15 -4.82
N THR A 208 -9.11 15.18 -4.19
CA THR A 208 -10.17 14.38 -4.78
C THR A 208 -11.46 14.61 -4.02
N LYS A 209 -12.60 14.29 -4.65
CA LYS A 209 -13.91 14.30 -3.99
C LYS A 209 -13.99 13.31 -2.81
N TYR A 210 -13.03 12.40 -2.72
CA TYR A 210 -12.95 11.39 -1.65
C TYR A 210 -12.00 11.79 -0.53
N ALA A 211 -11.28 12.90 -0.65
CA ALA A 211 -10.39 13.37 0.40
C ALA A 211 -11.23 13.87 1.59
N TRP A 212 -11.11 13.17 2.71
CA TRP A 212 -11.73 13.54 4.00
C TRP A 212 -11.20 14.87 4.55
N ASN A 213 -10.04 15.30 4.07
CA ASN A 213 -9.40 16.55 4.45
C ASN A 213 -9.20 17.41 3.21
N THR A 214 -9.87 18.54 3.16
CA THR A 214 -9.73 19.54 2.09
C THR A 214 -8.37 20.25 2.10
N ASN A 215 -7.66 20.23 3.24
CA ASN A 215 -6.30 20.76 3.37
C ASN A 215 -5.26 19.67 3.00
N ILE A 216 -5.12 19.40 1.72
CA ILE A 216 -4.06 18.50 1.25
C ILE A 216 -2.75 19.29 1.25
N GLU A 217 -1.94 19.04 2.26
CA GLU A 217 -0.57 19.53 2.32
C GLU A 217 0.29 18.81 1.26
N ARG A 218 1.33 19.50 0.78
CA ARG A 218 2.37 18.92 -0.08
C ARG A 218 1.89 18.54 -1.48
N MET A 219 0.91 19.27 -2.01
CA MET A 219 0.58 19.23 -3.42
C MET A 219 1.67 19.90 -4.24
N ILE A 220 1.92 19.38 -5.44
CA ILE A 220 2.79 20.01 -6.41
C ILE A 220 1.95 20.94 -7.27
N ARG A 221 2.01 22.26 -7.01
CA ARG A 221 1.16 23.25 -7.70
C ARG A 221 1.36 23.29 -9.23
N ASN A 222 2.58 23.03 -9.68
CA ASN A 222 2.94 22.99 -11.09
C ASN A 222 3.05 21.58 -11.65
N GLU A 223 2.34 20.61 -11.06
CA GLU A 223 2.41 19.18 -11.41
C GLU A 223 2.28 18.92 -12.91
N HIS A 224 1.32 19.54 -13.56
CA HIS A 224 1.12 19.36 -15.01
C HIS A 224 2.35 19.72 -15.84
N SER A 225 2.95 20.88 -15.59
CA SER A 225 4.18 21.31 -16.27
C SER A 225 5.36 20.37 -15.99
N VAL A 226 5.48 19.90 -14.75
CA VAL A 226 6.50 18.92 -14.35
C VAL A 226 6.33 17.60 -15.10
N LEU A 227 5.11 17.10 -15.17
CA LEU A 227 4.81 15.84 -15.88
C LEU A 227 5.15 15.93 -17.37
N LEU A 228 4.85 17.05 -18.03
CA LEU A 228 5.21 17.26 -19.44
C LEU A 228 6.73 17.23 -19.65
N GLN A 229 7.50 17.86 -18.75
CA GLN A 229 8.96 17.88 -18.84
C GLN A 229 9.56 16.51 -18.56
N LEU A 230 9.09 15.81 -17.49
CA LEU A 230 9.54 14.45 -17.19
C LEU A 230 9.22 13.48 -18.32
N ARG A 231 8.04 13.62 -18.94
CA ARG A 231 7.67 12.86 -20.12
C ARG A 231 8.66 13.07 -21.26
N SER A 232 8.93 14.33 -21.64
CA SER A 232 9.86 14.65 -22.70
C SER A 232 11.27 14.09 -22.42
N ALA A 233 11.75 14.26 -21.19
CA ALA A 233 13.07 13.73 -20.80
C ALA A 233 13.15 12.19 -20.88
N LEU A 234 12.10 11.49 -20.48
CA LEU A 234 12.01 10.05 -20.60
C LEU A 234 11.96 9.60 -22.07
N GLU A 235 11.15 10.30 -22.90
CA GLU A 235 11.03 10.03 -24.34
C GLU A 235 12.38 10.18 -25.04
N ASP A 236 13.07 11.31 -24.82
CA ASP A 236 14.39 11.59 -25.38
C ASP A 236 15.42 10.54 -24.94
N HIS A 237 15.39 10.14 -23.67
CA HIS A 237 16.31 9.15 -23.13
C HIS A 237 16.08 7.76 -23.72
N PHE A 238 14.82 7.31 -23.82
CA PHE A 238 14.45 6.01 -24.36
C PHE A 238 14.71 5.91 -25.87
N SER A 239 14.39 6.96 -26.62
CA SER A 239 14.63 7.00 -28.09
C SER A 239 16.11 6.99 -28.45
N THR A 240 17.01 7.30 -27.52
CA THR A 240 18.46 7.34 -27.77
C THR A 240 19.25 6.19 -27.17
N GLN A 241 18.81 5.64 -26.03
CA GLN A 241 19.61 4.69 -25.26
C GLN A 241 18.96 3.31 -25.10
N TYR A 242 17.65 3.19 -25.22
CA TYR A 242 16.92 1.93 -24.97
C TYR A 242 15.92 1.60 -26.06
N LEU A 243 16.37 1.66 -27.32
CA LEU A 243 15.57 1.45 -28.53
C LEU A 243 14.82 0.11 -28.56
N ASN A 244 15.35 -0.90 -27.87
CA ASN A 244 14.79 -2.26 -27.88
C ASN A 244 13.77 -2.54 -26.76
N ARG A 245 13.30 -1.52 -26.03
CA ARG A 245 12.31 -1.69 -24.94
C ARG A 245 11.31 -0.54 -24.95
N SER A 246 10.05 -0.85 -24.72
CA SER A 246 9.01 0.15 -24.53
C SER A 246 9.01 0.73 -23.11
N LEU A 247 8.55 1.95 -23.00
CA LEU A 247 8.33 2.68 -21.74
C LEU A 247 6.87 3.06 -21.61
N VAL A 248 6.31 2.85 -20.43
CA VAL A 248 4.99 3.38 -20.05
C VAL A 248 5.19 4.44 -18.97
N PHE A 249 4.82 5.68 -19.25
CA PHE A 249 4.76 6.74 -18.25
C PHE A 249 3.31 7.09 -17.96
N ARG A 250 2.89 6.95 -16.69
CA ARG A 250 1.51 7.22 -16.29
C ARG A 250 1.44 8.08 -15.03
N ARG A 251 0.39 8.89 -14.93
CA ARG A 251 0.03 9.64 -13.74
C ARG A 251 -1.19 9.01 -13.10
N ILE A 252 -1.16 8.79 -11.80
CA ILE A 252 -2.29 8.25 -11.05
C ILE A 252 -2.42 8.97 -9.72
N ASN A 253 -3.64 9.27 -9.34
CA ASN A 253 -3.96 9.60 -7.98
C ASN A 253 -4.57 8.35 -7.31
N PRO A 254 -3.89 7.70 -6.36
CA PRO A 254 -4.40 6.49 -5.74
C PRO A 254 -5.79 6.65 -5.09
N ALA A 255 -6.13 7.85 -4.64
CA ALA A 255 -7.44 8.13 -4.06
C ALA A 255 -8.59 8.07 -5.10
N ASP A 256 -8.29 8.09 -6.39
CA ASP A 256 -9.29 7.93 -7.46
C ASP A 256 -9.57 6.44 -7.77
N LEU A 257 -8.76 5.53 -7.25
CA LEU A 257 -9.01 4.09 -7.38
C LEU A 257 -9.98 3.63 -6.29
N PRO A 258 -11.04 2.90 -6.65
CA PRO A 258 -12.14 2.59 -5.75
C PRO A 258 -11.76 1.68 -4.58
N THR A 259 -10.73 0.84 -4.73
CA THR A 259 -10.32 -0.12 -3.70
C THR A 259 -8.81 -0.12 -3.46
N MET A 260 -8.40 -0.49 -2.25
CA MET A 260 -6.97 -0.72 -1.95
C MET A 260 -6.39 -1.88 -2.78
N GLN A 261 -7.20 -2.87 -3.16
CA GLN A 261 -6.75 -3.96 -4.02
C GLN A 261 -6.29 -3.43 -5.38
N GLU A 262 -7.04 -2.52 -5.99
CA GLU A 262 -6.66 -1.89 -7.26
C GLU A 262 -5.41 -1.02 -7.10
N GLN A 263 -5.29 -0.32 -5.98
CA GLN A 263 -4.09 0.48 -5.67
C GLN A 263 -2.84 -0.41 -5.51
N ILE A 264 -2.98 -1.58 -4.87
CA ILE A 264 -1.90 -2.56 -4.73
C ILE A 264 -1.56 -3.19 -6.09
N ALA A 265 -2.56 -3.55 -6.89
CA ALA A 265 -2.35 -4.10 -8.22
C ALA A 265 -1.58 -3.12 -9.11
N LEU A 266 -1.98 -1.84 -9.08
CA LEU A 266 -1.28 -0.78 -9.79
C LEU A 266 0.20 -0.66 -9.39
N ALA A 267 0.47 -0.67 -8.08
CA ALA A 267 1.84 -0.63 -7.59
C ALA A 267 2.63 -1.85 -8.04
N ARG A 268 2.00 -3.02 -8.06
CA ARG A 268 2.62 -4.28 -8.52
C ARG A 268 2.98 -4.26 -10.00
N GLU A 269 2.19 -3.57 -10.82
CA GLU A 269 2.47 -3.37 -12.23
C GLU A 269 3.58 -2.35 -12.49
N SER A 270 3.86 -1.45 -11.53
CA SER A 270 4.88 -0.41 -11.67
C SER A 270 6.28 -0.97 -11.43
N ASP A 271 7.26 -0.48 -12.17
CA ASP A 271 8.67 -0.74 -11.92
C ASP A 271 9.31 0.41 -11.14
N ILE A 272 8.83 1.63 -11.40
CA ILE A 272 9.28 2.84 -10.70
C ILE A 272 8.05 3.61 -10.23
N ILE A 273 8.07 4.01 -8.96
CA ILE A 273 7.10 4.96 -8.42
C ILE A 273 7.84 6.27 -8.10
N ILE A 274 7.30 7.37 -8.63
CA ILE A 274 7.70 8.73 -8.30
C ILE A 274 6.51 9.50 -7.72
N GLY A 275 6.71 10.25 -6.64
CA GLY A 275 5.63 11.06 -6.08
C GLY A 275 6.00 11.87 -4.85
N PRO A 276 5.16 12.83 -4.46
CA PRO A 276 5.39 13.63 -3.25
C PRO A 276 5.28 12.77 -1.99
N HIS A 277 6.06 13.15 -0.97
CA HIS A 277 6.00 12.53 0.35
C HIS A 277 4.57 12.43 0.86
N GLY A 278 4.08 11.22 1.07
CA GLY A 278 2.69 11.01 1.50
C GLY A 278 2.29 9.54 1.62
N ALA A 279 1.13 9.32 2.22
CA ALA A 279 0.63 7.98 2.56
C ALA A 279 0.63 6.98 1.39
N SER A 280 0.38 7.44 0.17
CA SER A 280 0.38 6.60 -1.03
C SER A 280 1.72 5.97 -1.36
N LEU A 281 2.84 6.52 -0.88
CA LEU A 281 4.15 5.89 -1.06
C LEU A 281 4.30 4.59 -0.27
N ILE A 282 3.36 4.22 0.61
CA ILE A 282 3.33 2.89 1.23
C ILE A 282 3.25 1.76 0.19
N TYR A 283 2.62 2.04 -0.95
CA TYR A 283 2.51 1.07 -2.04
C TYR A 283 3.84 0.69 -2.69
N THR A 284 4.92 1.45 -2.43
CA THR A 284 6.27 1.06 -2.84
C THR A 284 6.71 -0.28 -2.24
N SER A 285 6.08 -0.72 -1.14
CA SER A 285 6.28 -2.06 -0.57
C SER A 285 5.97 -3.18 -1.57
N PHE A 286 5.01 -2.97 -2.47
CA PHE A 286 4.57 -3.95 -3.47
C PHE A 286 5.32 -3.90 -4.81
N LEU A 287 6.21 -2.93 -5.01
CA LEU A 287 7.09 -2.91 -6.18
C LEU A 287 7.90 -4.22 -6.29
N PRO A 288 8.28 -4.62 -7.51
CA PRO A 288 9.26 -5.69 -7.70
C PRO A 288 10.55 -5.42 -6.92
N ALA A 289 11.29 -6.47 -6.58
CA ALA A 289 12.55 -6.34 -5.83
C ALA A 289 13.62 -5.49 -6.57
N TYR A 290 13.58 -5.47 -7.89
CA TYR A 290 14.46 -4.62 -8.72
C TYR A 290 13.94 -3.18 -8.87
N GLY A 291 12.74 -2.88 -8.35
CA GLY A 291 12.05 -1.61 -8.57
C GLY A 291 12.77 -0.38 -8.02
N GLY A 292 12.27 0.78 -8.40
CA GLY A 292 12.81 2.07 -8.02
C GLY A 292 11.77 3.01 -7.38
N VAL A 293 12.23 3.86 -6.48
CA VAL A 293 11.40 4.86 -5.80
C VAL A 293 12.07 6.22 -5.88
N VAL A 294 11.33 7.22 -6.36
CA VAL A 294 11.75 8.63 -6.32
C VAL A 294 10.77 9.39 -5.44
N GLU A 295 11.21 9.74 -4.25
CA GLU A 295 10.40 10.53 -3.32
C GLU A 295 10.67 12.02 -3.52
N LEU A 296 9.61 12.77 -3.81
CA LEU A 296 9.61 14.22 -3.87
C LEU A 296 9.34 14.77 -2.48
N GLN A 297 10.40 15.09 -1.73
CA GLN A 297 10.33 15.36 -0.31
C GLN A 297 10.11 16.84 -0.03
N HIS A 298 9.06 17.18 0.71
CA HIS A 298 8.85 18.55 1.16
C HIS A 298 9.80 18.89 2.31
N PRO A 299 10.35 20.13 2.41
CA PRO A 299 11.30 20.52 3.45
C PRO A 299 10.84 20.25 4.88
N SER A 300 9.52 20.34 5.15
CA SER A 300 8.93 19.99 6.46
C SER A 300 9.05 18.51 6.83
N ARG A 301 9.45 17.66 5.91
CA ARG A 301 9.57 16.20 6.07
C ARG A 301 10.99 15.68 5.75
N ARG A 302 11.95 16.55 5.61
CA ARG A 302 13.33 16.25 5.16
C ARG A 302 14.01 15.12 5.92
N PHE A 303 13.67 14.91 7.17
CA PHE A 303 14.25 13.85 8.01
C PHE A 303 13.28 12.72 8.31
N ASN A 304 12.25 12.56 7.50
CA ASN A 304 11.33 11.45 7.61
C ASN A 304 11.72 10.34 6.62
N TYR A 305 12.39 9.31 7.12
CA TYR A 305 12.91 8.21 6.31
C TYR A 305 11.97 7.00 6.19
N GLN A 306 10.69 7.15 6.50
CA GLN A 306 9.71 6.04 6.50
C GLN A 306 9.69 5.30 5.16
N PHE A 307 9.66 6.01 4.03
CA PHE A 307 9.61 5.38 2.71
C PHE A 307 10.96 4.83 2.24
N TYR A 308 12.06 5.44 2.67
CA TYR A 308 13.38 4.84 2.54
C TYR A 308 13.42 3.47 3.25
N ASN A 309 12.96 3.41 4.50
CA ASN A 309 12.95 2.19 5.29
C ASN A 309 12.04 1.12 4.67
N ILE A 310 10.87 1.51 4.14
CA ILE A 310 9.99 0.60 3.42
C ILE A 310 10.72 0.02 2.20
N ALA A 311 11.32 0.84 1.37
CA ALA A 311 12.04 0.39 0.19
C ALA A 311 13.20 -0.56 0.55
N ALA A 312 13.96 -0.24 1.59
CA ALA A 312 15.09 -1.03 2.06
C ALA A 312 14.66 -2.38 2.67
N LEU A 313 13.58 -2.40 3.46
CA LEU A 313 13.15 -3.58 4.20
C LEU A 313 12.26 -4.53 3.38
N THR A 314 11.67 -4.07 2.28
CA THR A 314 10.78 -4.87 1.43
C THR A 314 11.45 -5.37 0.14
N GLY A 315 12.77 -5.33 0.08
CA GLY A 315 13.59 -5.79 -1.04
C GLY A 315 14.67 -4.77 -1.41
N PRO A 316 15.66 -5.15 -2.21
CA PRO A 316 16.78 -4.28 -2.58
C PRO A 316 16.36 -3.21 -3.61
N LYS A 317 15.28 -2.49 -3.35
CA LYS A 317 14.77 -1.42 -4.22
C LYS A 317 15.69 -0.20 -4.17
N LEU A 318 15.90 0.44 -5.32
CA LEU A 318 16.62 1.70 -5.35
C LEU A 318 15.73 2.84 -4.87
N TYR A 319 16.09 3.48 -3.78
CA TYR A 319 15.40 4.66 -3.29
C TYR A 319 16.26 5.91 -3.52
N ARG A 320 15.62 6.96 -4.05
CA ARG A 320 16.17 8.30 -4.15
C ARG A 320 15.17 9.30 -3.59
N SER A 321 15.64 10.36 -2.97
CA SER A 321 14.80 11.49 -2.57
C SER A 321 15.38 12.80 -3.08
N ILE A 322 14.50 13.74 -3.35
CA ILE A 322 14.86 15.09 -3.75
C ILE A 322 14.00 16.09 -3.01
N ASP A 323 14.62 17.09 -2.41
CA ASP A 323 13.91 18.16 -1.72
C ASP A 323 13.20 19.06 -2.72
N ILE A 324 11.87 19.21 -2.56
CA ILE A 324 11.02 20.11 -3.34
C ILE A 324 10.24 21.02 -2.39
N GLY A 325 9.81 22.20 -2.89
CA GLY A 325 8.78 23.00 -2.20
C GLY A 325 7.37 22.65 -2.67
N ASP A 326 6.41 23.56 -2.45
CA ASP A 326 5.05 23.46 -3.00
C ASP A 326 5.02 23.50 -4.54
N SER A 327 6.12 23.87 -5.17
CA SER A 327 6.31 23.83 -6.60
C SER A 327 7.71 23.35 -6.92
N ILE A 328 7.84 22.48 -7.91
CA ILE A 328 9.14 22.02 -8.38
C ILE A 328 9.75 23.11 -9.26
N ARG A 329 10.72 23.83 -8.72
CA ARG A 329 11.43 24.91 -9.44
C ARG A 329 12.57 24.36 -10.30
N ASN A 330 13.23 23.33 -9.86
CA ASN A 330 14.32 22.69 -10.59
C ASN A 330 13.88 21.31 -11.11
N VAL A 331 13.09 21.30 -12.17
CA VAL A 331 12.60 20.06 -12.80
C VAL A 331 13.78 19.22 -13.31
N ARG A 332 14.84 19.87 -13.84
CA ARG A 332 16.05 19.17 -14.32
C ARG A 332 16.71 18.30 -13.23
N ALA A 333 16.69 18.73 -11.97
CA ALA A 333 17.19 17.89 -10.88
C ALA A 333 16.32 16.64 -10.68
N VAL A 334 14.99 16.77 -10.81
CA VAL A 334 14.07 15.62 -10.74
C VAL A 334 14.28 14.69 -11.92
N GLU A 335 14.46 15.22 -13.13
CA GLU A 335 14.80 14.46 -14.34
C GLU A 335 16.07 13.64 -14.14
N THR A 336 17.14 14.28 -13.69
CA THR A 336 18.43 13.61 -13.45
C THR A 336 18.29 12.45 -12.47
N VAL A 337 17.58 12.65 -11.36
CA VAL A 337 17.34 11.60 -10.36
C VAL A 337 16.47 10.48 -10.92
N LEU A 338 15.41 10.83 -11.66
CA LEU A 338 14.53 9.83 -12.28
C LEU A 338 15.28 8.98 -13.31
N LEU A 339 16.10 9.59 -14.16
CA LEU A 339 16.89 8.88 -15.16
C LEU A 339 17.96 7.97 -14.53
N ASP A 340 18.59 8.36 -13.42
CA ASP A 340 19.48 7.48 -12.64
C ASP A 340 18.73 6.22 -12.16
N VAL A 341 17.52 6.41 -11.63
CA VAL A 341 16.68 5.30 -11.18
C VAL A 341 16.24 4.41 -12.35
N VAL A 342 15.85 5.00 -13.48
CA VAL A 342 15.49 4.29 -14.72
C VAL A 342 16.64 3.38 -15.17
N GLN A 343 17.84 3.92 -15.30
CA GLN A 343 19.03 3.16 -15.72
C GLN A 343 19.34 2.01 -14.76
N HIS A 344 19.20 2.24 -13.46
CA HIS A 344 19.44 1.20 -12.47
C HIS A 344 18.41 0.08 -12.57
N VAL A 345 17.14 0.43 -12.67
CA VAL A 345 16.02 -0.55 -12.76
C VAL A 345 16.16 -1.38 -14.04
N LEU A 346 16.42 -0.75 -15.19
CA LEU A 346 16.60 -1.46 -16.46
C LEU A 346 17.73 -2.46 -16.39
N ARG A 347 18.92 -2.07 -15.85
CA ARG A 347 20.04 -3.03 -15.68
C ARG A 347 19.67 -4.23 -14.83
N ARG A 348 18.80 -4.05 -13.83
CA ARG A 348 18.36 -5.14 -12.97
C ARG A 348 17.27 -5.99 -13.61
N MET A 349 16.37 -5.38 -14.41
CA MET A 349 15.37 -6.12 -15.18
C MET A 349 16.01 -7.04 -16.21
N ASP A 350 17.13 -6.64 -16.82
CA ASP A 350 17.84 -7.46 -17.83
C ASP A 350 18.61 -8.62 -17.19
N ASN A 351 18.84 -8.59 -15.86
CA ASN A 351 19.54 -9.63 -15.11
C ASN A 351 18.62 -10.49 -14.22
N ALA A 352 17.31 -10.23 -14.20
CA ALA A 352 16.33 -10.97 -13.41
C ALA A 352 15.60 -12.02 -14.24
#